data_c0e91e714770ca6db18c441d60f21373
#
_entry.id   c0e91e714770ca6db18c441d60f21373
#
_cell.length_a   1.000
_cell.length_b   1.000
_cell.length_c   1.000
_cell.angle_alpha   90.00
_cell.angle_beta   90.00
_cell.angle_gamma   90.00
#
_symmetry.space_group_name_H-M   'P 1'
#
loop_
_entity.id
_entity.type
_entity.pdbx_description
1 polymer ?
#
loop_
_entity_poly.entity_id
_entity_poly.type
_entity_poly.pdbx_seq_one_letter_code
_entity_poly.pdbx_strand_id
1 'polypeptide(L)'
;MAPQIFVVQTTLPSTWIEPEVGAFAQSLLEAGAACIQHSSIRSTYRWEGKIESSEEWRLELKVSQEAVDGVLSALRKQHPYSTPQITYWKAESSQEYADWVDSA
;
A
#
# COMPACT_ATOMS: atom_id res chain seq x y z
N MET A 1 -1.59 24.87 -9.85
CA MET A 1 -2.13 23.55 -9.47
C MET A 1 -1.29 22.96 -8.36
N ALA A 2 -1.94 22.27 -7.41
CA ALA A 2 -1.20 21.61 -6.35
C ALA A 2 -0.41 20.43 -6.95
N PRO A 3 0.79 20.15 -6.43
CA PRO A 3 1.50 18.93 -6.80
C PRO A 3 0.74 17.69 -6.34
N GLN A 4 0.95 16.60 -7.04
CA GLN A 4 0.25 15.34 -6.77
C GLN A 4 1.22 14.21 -6.58
N ILE A 5 0.83 13.28 -5.70
CA ILE A 5 1.51 12.00 -5.50
C ILE A 5 0.46 10.91 -5.63
N PHE A 6 0.89 9.66 -5.75
CA PHE A 6 -0.02 8.53 -5.63
C PHE A 6 -0.05 8.03 -4.19
N VAL A 7 -1.25 7.66 -3.76
CA VAL A 7 -1.47 6.90 -2.53
C VAL A 7 -1.96 5.53 -2.95
N VAL A 8 -1.33 4.49 -2.44
CA VAL A 8 -1.69 3.10 -2.75
C VAL A 8 -2.06 2.42 -1.44
N GLN A 9 -3.19 1.70 -1.42
CA GLN A 9 -3.60 0.94 -0.24
C GLN A 9 -3.72 -0.54 -0.57
N THR A 10 -3.31 -1.36 0.39
CA THR A 10 -3.48 -2.80 0.37
C THR A 10 -3.66 -3.31 1.79
N THR A 11 -4.08 -4.57 1.92
CA THR A 11 -4.20 -5.24 3.22
C THR A 11 -3.43 -6.54 3.20
N LEU A 12 -2.99 -6.98 4.38
CA LEU A 12 -2.25 -8.22 4.56
C LEU A 12 -2.90 -9.05 5.68
N PRO A 13 -2.69 -10.39 5.70
CA PRO A 13 -3.31 -11.24 6.71
C PRO A 13 -2.86 -10.88 8.12
N SER A 14 -3.79 -10.93 9.08
CA SER A 14 -3.47 -10.71 10.50
C SER A 14 -2.55 -11.77 11.09
N THR A 15 -2.44 -12.92 10.42
CA THR A 15 -1.52 -13.99 10.83
C THR A 15 -0.05 -13.60 10.63
N TRP A 16 0.21 -12.60 9.81
CA TRP A 16 1.56 -12.06 9.69
C TRP A 16 1.94 -11.31 10.96
N ILE A 17 3.16 -11.50 11.40
CA ILE A 17 3.71 -10.73 12.53
C ILE A 17 4.36 -9.46 12.00
N GLU A 18 4.57 -8.48 12.88
CA GLU A 18 5.11 -7.18 12.47
C GLU A 18 6.41 -7.27 11.66
N PRO A 19 7.40 -8.12 12.02
CA PRO A 19 8.60 -8.23 11.19
C PRO A 19 8.32 -8.69 9.76
N GLU A 20 7.31 -9.52 9.54
CA GLU A 20 6.91 -9.94 8.18
C GLU A 20 6.32 -8.77 7.40
N VAL A 21 5.47 -7.98 8.06
CA VAL A 21 4.90 -6.77 7.46
C VAL A 21 6.02 -5.79 7.12
N GLY A 22 6.97 -5.61 8.02
CA GLY A 22 8.12 -4.73 7.79
C GLY A 22 8.98 -5.18 6.62
N ALA A 23 9.23 -6.48 6.48
CA ALA A 23 9.99 -7.01 5.36
C ALA A 23 9.26 -6.80 4.04
N PHE A 24 7.95 -7.01 4.03
CA PHE A 24 7.12 -6.75 2.86
C PHE A 24 7.16 -5.27 2.47
N ALA A 25 7.01 -4.38 3.44
CA ALA A 25 7.09 -2.93 3.21
C ALA A 25 8.46 -2.55 2.64
N GLN A 26 9.53 -3.12 3.19
CA GLN A 26 10.89 -2.84 2.70
C GLN A 26 11.06 -3.25 1.24
N SER A 27 10.49 -4.38 0.83
CA SER A 27 10.56 -4.81 -0.56
C SER A 27 9.83 -3.84 -1.50
N LEU A 28 8.76 -3.20 -1.01
CA LEU A 28 8.04 -2.20 -1.79
C LEU A 28 8.79 -0.86 -1.85
N LEU A 29 9.55 -0.53 -0.82
CA LEU A 29 10.47 0.62 -0.89
C LEU A 29 11.54 0.37 -1.94
N GLU A 30 12.08 -0.84 -2.00
CA GLU A 30 13.06 -1.21 -3.02
C GLU A 30 12.47 -1.13 -4.43
N ALA A 31 11.17 -1.39 -4.57
CA ALA A 31 10.47 -1.27 -5.84
C ALA A 31 10.15 0.17 -6.23
N GLY A 32 10.35 1.13 -5.33
CA GLY A 32 10.21 2.56 -5.64
C GLY A 32 9.25 3.36 -4.79
N ALA A 33 8.57 2.76 -3.82
CA ALA A 33 7.72 3.53 -2.91
C ALA A 33 8.59 4.45 -2.03
N ALA A 34 8.07 5.63 -1.72
CA ALA A 34 8.81 6.60 -0.90
C ALA A 34 8.58 6.39 0.59
N CYS A 35 7.36 6.05 0.97
CA CYS A 35 6.98 5.90 2.37
C CYS A 35 5.88 4.87 2.47
N ILE A 36 5.92 4.02 3.50
CA ILE A 36 4.87 3.05 3.77
C ILE A 36 4.51 3.11 5.24
N GLN A 37 3.24 3.32 5.49
CA GLN A 37 2.68 3.34 6.83
C GLN A 37 1.74 2.14 6.98
N HIS A 38 1.74 1.51 8.14
CA HIS A 38 0.83 0.39 8.36
C HIS A 38 0.16 0.46 9.72
N SER A 39 -1.02 -0.12 9.78
CA SER A 39 -1.80 -0.19 11.01
C SER A 39 -2.64 -1.47 10.99
N SER A 40 -3.05 -1.89 12.18
CA SER A 40 -3.99 -3.00 12.33
C SER A 40 -5.41 -2.44 12.19
N ILE A 41 -6.22 -3.11 11.39
CA ILE A 41 -7.62 -2.73 11.17
C ILE A 41 -8.51 -3.95 11.28
N ARG A 42 -9.83 -3.72 11.33
CA ARG A 42 -10.83 -4.78 11.20
C ARG A 42 -11.62 -4.54 9.93
N SER A 43 -11.66 -5.55 9.06
CA SER A 43 -12.39 -5.50 7.80
C SER A 43 -13.66 -6.34 7.91
N THR A 44 -14.77 -5.78 7.45
CA THR A 44 -16.03 -6.51 7.33
C THR A 44 -16.43 -6.47 5.87
N TYR A 45 -16.59 -7.64 5.26
CA TYR A 45 -16.71 -7.74 3.81
C TYR A 45 -17.52 -8.95 3.39
N ARG A 46 -17.90 -8.97 2.11
CA ARG A 46 -18.58 -10.12 1.52
C ARG A 46 -17.55 -11.02 0.85
N TRP A 47 -17.67 -12.30 1.12
CA TRP A 47 -16.81 -13.31 0.49
C TRP A 47 -17.63 -14.58 0.26
N GLU A 48 -17.71 -15.03 -0.99
CA GLU A 48 -18.43 -16.24 -1.38
C GLU A 48 -19.86 -16.27 -0.82
N GLY A 49 -20.56 -15.15 -0.93
CA GLY A 49 -21.96 -15.03 -0.49
C GLY A 49 -22.16 -14.89 1.01
N LYS A 50 -21.09 -14.81 1.78
CA LYS A 50 -21.15 -14.68 3.24
C LYS A 50 -20.57 -13.34 3.67
N ILE A 51 -20.98 -12.93 4.87
CA ILE A 51 -20.38 -11.74 5.52
C ILE A 51 -19.29 -12.25 6.46
N GLU A 52 -18.09 -11.74 6.23
CA GLU A 52 -16.91 -12.07 7.01
C GLU A 52 -16.42 -10.85 7.77
N SER A 53 -15.79 -11.07 8.91
CA SER A 53 -15.12 -10.01 9.65
C SER A 53 -13.79 -10.55 10.15
N SER A 54 -12.71 -9.86 9.85
CA SER A 54 -11.38 -10.31 10.26
C SER A 54 -10.47 -9.12 10.50
N GLU A 55 -9.45 -9.34 11.32
CA GLU A 55 -8.39 -8.37 11.45
C GLU A 55 -7.45 -8.48 10.27
N GLU A 56 -6.89 -7.35 9.88
CA GLU A 56 -5.91 -7.26 8.81
C GLU A 56 -4.91 -6.16 9.12
N TRP A 57 -3.74 -6.25 8.50
CA TRP A 57 -2.83 -5.12 8.41
C TRP A 57 -3.23 -4.30 7.20
N ARG A 58 -3.29 -2.99 7.36
CA ARG A 58 -3.46 -2.08 6.23
C ARG A 58 -2.14 -1.35 5.98
N LEU A 59 -1.72 -1.35 4.73
CA LEU A 59 -0.56 -0.59 4.28
C LEU A 59 -1.01 0.56 3.40
N GLU A 60 -0.43 1.73 3.63
CA GLU A 60 -0.65 2.90 2.80
C GLU A 60 0.71 3.38 2.31
N LEU A 61 0.86 3.44 0.99
CA LEU A 61 2.11 3.79 0.34
C LEU A 61 1.99 5.16 -0.29
N LYS A 62 3.04 5.97 -0.13
CA LYS A 62 3.19 7.24 -0.86
C LYS A 62 4.20 7.01 -1.97
N VAL A 63 3.81 7.29 -3.20
CA VAL A 63 4.59 6.91 -4.39
C VAL A 63 4.56 8.04 -5.41
N SER A 64 5.69 8.28 -6.06
CA SER A 64 5.75 9.25 -7.16
C SER A 64 5.01 8.72 -8.38
N GLN A 65 4.64 9.63 -9.28
CA GLN A 65 3.99 9.25 -10.53
C GLN A 65 4.92 8.41 -11.42
N GLU A 66 6.22 8.63 -11.32
CA GLU A 66 7.19 7.85 -12.11
C GLU A 66 7.35 6.43 -11.59
N ALA A 67 7.21 6.22 -10.29
CA ALA A 67 7.46 4.92 -9.66
C ALA A 67 6.21 4.04 -9.52
N VAL A 68 5.01 4.59 -9.67
CA VAL A 68 3.77 3.90 -9.27
C VAL A 68 3.56 2.59 -10.04
N ASP A 69 3.83 2.56 -11.33
CA ASP A 69 3.61 1.33 -12.12
C ASP A 69 4.51 0.18 -11.64
N GLY A 70 5.77 0.48 -11.34
CA GLY A 70 6.69 -0.52 -10.81
C GLY A 70 6.29 -1.02 -9.43
N VAL A 71 5.81 -0.12 -8.58
CA VAL A 71 5.35 -0.47 -7.23
C VAL A 71 4.09 -1.35 -7.32
N LEU A 72 3.12 -0.99 -8.16
CA LEU A 72 1.91 -1.78 -8.35
C LEU A 72 2.23 -3.18 -8.87
N SER A 73 3.18 -3.29 -9.80
CA SER A 73 3.61 -4.58 -10.32
C SER A 73 4.25 -5.44 -9.24
N ALA A 74 5.14 -4.86 -8.43
CA ALA A 74 5.79 -5.56 -7.33
C ALA A 74 4.78 -6.01 -6.28
N LEU A 75 3.84 -5.14 -5.94
CA LEU A 75 2.79 -5.44 -4.97
C LEU A 75 1.94 -6.62 -5.44
N ARG A 76 1.53 -6.60 -6.71
CA ARG A 76 0.72 -7.68 -7.28
C ARG A 76 1.45 -9.02 -7.26
N LYS A 77 2.75 -9.01 -7.57
CA LYS A 77 3.55 -10.24 -7.61
C LYS A 77 3.81 -10.84 -6.24
N GLN A 78 3.98 -10.00 -5.23
CA GLN A 78 4.37 -10.44 -3.89
C GLN A 78 3.19 -10.68 -2.95
N HIS A 79 1.99 -10.28 -3.34
CA HIS A 79 0.84 -10.32 -2.45
C HIS A 79 0.45 -11.75 -2.10
N PRO A 80 0.18 -12.04 -0.80
CA PRO A 80 -0.20 -13.40 -0.38
C PRO A 80 -1.64 -13.79 -0.75
N TYR A 81 -2.51 -12.82 -1.01
CA TYR A 81 -3.90 -13.11 -1.39
C TYR A 81 -4.01 -13.40 -2.89
N SER A 82 -4.96 -14.25 -3.26
CA SER A 82 -5.28 -14.49 -4.67
C SER A 82 -6.03 -13.31 -5.30
N THR A 83 -6.84 -12.62 -4.52
CA THR A 83 -7.57 -11.42 -4.96
C THR A 83 -7.33 -10.29 -3.96
N PRO A 84 -6.15 -9.64 -4.01
CA PRO A 84 -5.83 -8.61 -3.04
C PRO A 84 -6.54 -7.30 -3.32
N GLN A 85 -6.79 -6.53 -2.26
CA GLN A 85 -7.11 -5.13 -2.43
C GLN A 85 -5.86 -4.41 -2.88
N ILE A 86 -5.90 -3.83 -4.07
CA ILE A 86 -4.87 -2.92 -4.56
C ILE A 86 -5.61 -1.72 -5.12
N THR A 87 -5.77 -0.71 -4.28
CA THR A 87 -6.48 0.53 -4.66
C THR A 87 -5.48 1.67 -4.63
N TYR A 88 -5.64 2.62 -5.54
CA TYR A 88 -4.72 3.75 -5.60
C TYR A 88 -5.41 4.95 -6.22
N TRP A 89 -4.93 6.13 -5.85
CA TRP A 89 -5.47 7.39 -6.35
C TRP A 89 -4.42 8.48 -6.30
N LYS A 90 -4.65 9.55 -7.04
CA LYS A 90 -3.81 10.74 -6.95
C LYS A 90 -4.29 11.59 -5.78
N ALA A 91 -3.34 12.05 -4.98
CA ALA A 91 -3.61 12.93 -3.85
C ALA A 91 -2.86 14.24 -4.04
N GLU A 92 -3.50 15.35 -3.74
CA GLU A 92 -2.82 16.63 -3.70
C GLU A 92 -1.92 16.68 -2.46
N SER A 93 -0.76 17.30 -2.60
CA SER A 93 0.27 17.34 -1.57
C SER A 93 0.83 18.74 -1.44
N SER A 94 1.47 19.01 -0.30
CA SER A 94 2.34 20.18 -0.22
C SER A 94 3.50 20.00 -1.18
N GLN A 95 4.07 21.10 -1.65
CA GLN A 95 5.21 21.05 -2.57
C GLN A 95 6.40 20.34 -1.93
N GLU A 96 6.69 20.65 -0.68
CA GLU A 96 7.83 20.07 0.04
C GLU A 96 7.71 18.56 0.16
N TYR A 97 6.53 18.06 0.49
CA TYR A 97 6.35 16.62 0.61
C TYR A 97 6.38 15.91 -0.74
N ALA A 98 5.76 16.51 -1.76
CA ALA A 98 5.81 15.95 -3.12
C ALA A 98 7.24 15.87 -3.63
N ASP A 99 8.05 16.91 -3.38
CA ASP A 99 9.46 16.92 -3.77
C ASP A 99 10.23 15.81 -3.07
N TRP A 100 9.95 15.60 -1.79
CA TRP A 100 10.57 14.50 -1.04
C TRP A 100 10.18 13.14 -1.62
N VAL A 101 8.89 12.94 -1.91
CA VAL A 101 8.40 11.67 -2.50
C VAL A 101 9.10 11.44 -3.85
N ASP A 102 9.25 12.48 -4.66
CA ASP A 102 9.87 12.36 -5.98
C ASP A 102 11.36 12.03 -5.88
N SER A 103 12.04 12.48 -4.83
CA SER A 103 13.47 12.28 -4.67
C SER A 103 13.83 11.01 -3.88
N ALA A 104 12.85 10.37 -3.29
CA ALA A 104 13.07 9.21 -2.43
C ALA A 104 13.47 7.96 -3.22
#